data_1caef128d6e458656ac1d7badc47b989
#
_entry.id   1caef128d6e458656ac1d7badc47b989
#
_cell.length_a   1.000
_cell.length_b   1.000
_cell.length_c   1.000
_cell.angle_alpha   90.00
_cell.angle_beta   90.00
_cell.angle_gamma   90.00
#
_symmetry.space_group_name_H-M   'P 1'
#
loop_
_entity.id
_entity.type
_entity.pdbx_description
1 polymer ?
#
loop_
_entity_poly.entity_id
_entity_poly.type
_entity_poly.pdbx_seq_one_letter_code
_entity_poly.pdbx_strand_id
1 'polypeptide(L)'
;LNDPLQKQNLAQAKPDVLARFSAAYGEWFSDAASAGFNPMPIHVGHPARDEVVLEGHYAYLNPTGGKRADAKLHGISYHGRSGWANDWVDNWASTKAHPYWHLNIVSSGDYRVVLKYACAEADVGSLLRVEVGGESLELKVDKPFLPVTIPSPDRIDRKEAPERTWGSLHAGTVSLDKGKTQLKIRALQIPGTEALELKAVHLIRQR
;
A
#
# COMPACT_ATOMS: atom_id res chain seq x y z
N LEU A 1 -36.00 -18.02 -14.92
CA LEU A 1 -35.52 -16.66 -15.16
C LEU A 1 -35.67 -16.32 -16.62
N ASN A 2 -36.51 -15.27 -16.96
CA ASN A 2 -36.84 -14.93 -18.34
C ASN A 2 -35.76 -14.09 -19.02
N ASP A 3 -34.79 -13.56 -18.27
CA ASP A 3 -33.63 -12.80 -18.76
C ASP A 3 -32.37 -13.17 -18.01
N PRO A 4 -31.79 -14.36 -18.27
CA PRO A 4 -30.62 -14.88 -17.57
C PRO A 4 -29.36 -14.02 -17.84
N LEU A 5 -29.34 -13.27 -18.93
CA LEU A 5 -28.21 -12.40 -19.28
C LEU A 5 -28.41 -10.93 -18.82
N GLN A 6 -29.52 -10.64 -18.11
CA GLN A 6 -29.86 -9.33 -17.56
C GLN A 6 -29.78 -8.17 -18.58
N LYS A 7 -30.26 -8.43 -19.78
CA LYS A 7 -30.22 -7.46 -20.89
C LYS A 7 -31.35 -6.43 -20.85
N GLN A 8 -32.42 -6.69 -20.08
CA GLN A 8 -33.59 -5.83 -19.98
C GLN A 8 -33.57 -5.02 -18.69
N ASN A 9 -33.49 -3.71 -18.79
CA ASN A 9 -33.68 -2.83 -17.62
C ASN A 9 -35.19 -2.74 -17.31
N LEU A 10 -35.59 -3.28 -16.17
CA LEU A 10 -36.99 -3.30 -15.73
C LEU A 10 -37.34 -2.16 -14.75
N ALA A 11 -36.46 -1.20 -14.51
CA ALA A 11 -36.67 -0.14 -13.53
C ALA A 11 -37.93 0.68 -13.79
N GLN A 12 -38.24 1.01 -15.07
CA GLN A 12 -39.42 1.74 -15.46
C GLN A 12 -40.68 0.86 -15.48
N ALA A 13 -40.55 -0.43 -15.81
CA ALA A 13 -41.66 -1.35 -15.89
C ALA A 13 -42.12 -1.88 -14.53
N LYS A 14 -41.24 -1.84 -13.51
CA LYS A 14 -41.50 -2.34 -12.15
C LYS A 14 -40.98 -1.37 -11.09
N PRO A 15 -41.50 -0.16 -11.00
CA PRO A 15 -41.01 0.89 -10.10
C PRO A 15 -41.18 0.54 -8.63
N ASP A 16 -42.21 -0.22 -8.26
CA ASP A 16 -42.47 -0.72 -6.93
C ASP A 16 -41.41 -1.69 -6.45
N VAL A 17 -40.95 -2.59 -7.34
CA VAL A 17 -39.86 -3.54 -7.04
C VAL A 17 -38.55 -2.79 -6.87
N LEU A 18 -38.29 -1.80 -7.75
CA LEU A 18 -37.10 -0.95 -7.64
C LEU A 18 -37.10 -0.21 -6.30
N ALA A 19 -38.21 0.44 -5.93
CA ALA A 19 -38.30 1.17 -4.67
C ALA A 19 -38.05 0.28 -3.44
N ARG A 20 -38.65 -0.92 -3.42
CA ARG A 20 -38.46 -1.89 -2.35
C ARG A 20 -36.98 -2.32 -2.22
N PHE A 21 -36.32 -2.64 -3.34
CA PHE A 21 -34.90 -3.05 -3.31
C PHE A 21 -33.98 -1.89 -2.97
N SER A 22 -34.27 -0.68 -3.43
CA SER A 22 -33.50 0.51 -3.07
C SER A 22 -33.61 0.82 -1.57
N ALA A 23 -34.78 0.68 -0.99
CA ALA A 23 -34.98 0.85 0.46
C ALA A 23 -34.20 -0.21 1.26
N ALA A 24 -34.33 -1.49 0.89
CA ALA A 24 -33.62 -2.58 1.55
C ALA A 24 -32.08 -2.43 1.42
N TYR A 25 -31.60 -1.99 0.27
CA TYR A 25 -30.18 -1.67 0.07
C TYR A 25 -29.74 -0.50 0.96
N GLY A 26 -30.56 0.56 1.04
CA GLY A 26 -30.25 1.72 1.89
C GLY A 26 -30.16 1.37 3.37
N GLU A 27 -31.09 0.53 3.87
CA GLU A 27 -31.04 0.03 5.26
C GLU A 27 -29.80 -0.80 5.50
N TRP A 28 -29.53 -1.78 4.65
CA TRP A 28 -28.31 -2.60 4.74
C TRP A 28 -27.03 -1.76 4.67
N PHE A 29 -26.96 -0.80 3.75
CA PHE A 29 -25.80 0.07 3.61
C PHE A 29 -25.57 0.95 4.84
N SER A 30 -26.66 1.51 5.40
CA SER A 30 -26.60 2.32 6.63
C SER A 30 -26.09 1.51 7.82
N ASP A 31 -26.53 0.26 7.96
CA ASP A 31 -26.05 -0.64 8.99
C ASP A 31 -24.58 -1.01 8.78
N ALA A 32 -24.23 -1.47 7.58
CA ALA A 32 -22.86 -1.86 7.24
C ALA A 32 -21.84 -0.69 7.33
N ALA A 33 -22.29 0.55 7.04
CA ALA A 33 -21.48 1.75 7.09
C ALA A 33 -21.55 2.49 8.44
N SER A 34 -22.29 1.97 9.42
CA SER A 34 -22.55 2.64 10.71
C SER A 34 -21.29 3.01 11.49
N ALA A 35 -20.23 2.19 11.38
CA ALA A 35 -18.92 2.46 11.98
C ALA A 35 -18.05 3.45 11.16
N GLY A 36 -18.54 3.95 10.02
CA GLY A 36 -17.80 4.79 9.09
C GLY A 36 -16.81 4.02 8.22
N PHE A 37 -16.19 4.72 7.27
CA PHE A 37 -15.19 4.19 6.35
C PHE A 37 -13.77 4.48 6.85
N ASN A 38 -13.48 4.10 8.08
CA ASN A 38 -12.15 4.29 8.64
C ASN A 38 -11.16 3.30 8.01
N PRO A 39 -9.90 3.71 7.78
CA PRO A 39 -8.87 2.81 7.32
C PRO A 39 -8.74 1.60 8.24
N MET A 40 -8.77 0.40 7.68
CA MET A 40 -8.52 -0.85 8.43
C MET A 40 -7.03 -0.94 8.75
N PRO A 41 -6.63 -0.99 10.03
CA PRO A 41 -5.23 -1.13 10.37
C PRO A 41 -4.76 -2.56 10.10
N ILE A 42 -3.53 -2.68 9.60
CA ILE A 42 -2.86 -3.97 9.42
C ILE A 42 -2.39 -4.46 10.80
N HIS A 43 -2.74 -5.68 11.17
CA HIS A 43 -2.34 -6.27 12.43
C HIS A 43 -0.90 -6.77 12.35
N VAL A 44 -0.05 -6.35 13.31
CA VAL A 44 1.37 -6.69 13.40
C VAL A 44 1.64 -7.43 14.71
N GLY A 45 2.43 -8.51 14.63
CA GLY A 45 2.84 -9.27 15.82
C GLY A 45 1.85 -10.34 16.27
N HIS A 46 1.08 -10.91 15.34
CA HIS A 46 0.23 -12.07 15.65
C HIS A 46 1.11 -13.28 16.05
N PRO A 47 0.74 -14.04 17.14
CA PRO A 47 1.59 -15.15 17.64
C PRO A 47 1.92 -16.22 16.61
N ALA A 48 1.05 -16.46 15.63
CA ALA A 48 1.25 -17.45 14.58
C ALA A 48 2.07 -16.94 13.38
N ARG A 49 2.48 -15.66 13.36
CA ARG A 49 3.22 -15.05 12.25
C ARG A 49 4.27 -14.10 12.77
N ASP A 50 5.52 -14.43 12.54
CA ASP A 50 6.64 -13.55 12.92
C ASP A 50 6.82 -12.40 11.92
N GLU A 51 6.34 -12.54 10.69
CA GLU A 51 6.48 -11.56 9.62
C GLU A 51 5.14 -11.01 9.16
N VAL A 52 5.08 -9.69 8.99
CA VAL A 52 3.98 -8.98 8.33
C VAL A 52 4.55 -8.16 7.18
N VAL A 53 3.93 -8.30 6.01
CA VAL A 53 4.29 -7.55 4.80
C VAL A 53 3.31 -6.41 4.60
N LEU A 54 3.82 -5.20 4.58
CA LEU A 54 3.08 -3.98 4.28
C LEU A 54 3.31 -3.68 2.79
N GLU A 55 2.43 -4.19 1.95
CA GLU A 55 2.54 -4.03 0.50
C GLU A 55 2.40 -2.57 0.07
N GLY A 56 3.18 -2.16 -0.94
CA GLY A 56 3.17 -0.80 -1.49
C GLY A 56 1.80 -0.39 -2.01
N HIS A 57 1.06 -1.32 -2.61
CA HIS A 57 -0.29 -1.05 -3.11
C HIS A 57 -1.36 -0.86 -2.02
N TYR A 58 -1.05 -1.19 -0.76
CA TYR A 58 -1.89 -0.88 0.41
C TYR A 58 -1.47 0.41 1.13
N ALA A 59 -0.37 1.02 0.73
CA ALA A 59 0.03 2.30 1.30
C ALA A 59 -1.03 3.37 1.02
N TYR A 60 -1.16 4.31 1.92
CA TYR A 60 -1.74 5.61 1.64
C TYR A 60 -0.62 6.54 1.21
N LEU A 61 -0.90 7.43 0.27
CA LEU A 61 0.09 8.40 -0.21
C LEU A 61 -0.26 9.79 0.33
N ASN A 62 0.70 10.45 0.98
CA ASN A 62 0.59 11.85 1.37
C ASN A 62 1.32 12.70 0.29
N PRO A 63 0.74 13.84 -0.18
CA PRO A 63 -0.31 14.63 0.46
C PRO A 63 -1.75 14.25 0.10
N THR A 64 -1.99 13.25 -0.72
CA THR A 64 -3.35 12.96 -1.20
C THR A 64 -4.25 12.29 -0.16
N GLY A 65 -3.67 11.61 0.84
CA GLY A 65 -4.42 10.81 1.82
C GLY A 65 -5.18 9.62 1.23
N GLY A 66 -5.23 9.52 -0.11
CA GLY A 66 -5.98 8.52 -0.85
C GLY A 66 -5.08 7.54 -1.61
N LYS A 67 -5.73 6.58 -2.28
CA LYS A 67 -5.08 5.57 -3.11
C LYS A 67 -4.70 6.08 -4.52
N ARG A 68 -5.00 7.32 -4.85
CA ARG A 68 -4.68 7.92 -6.13
C ARG A 68 -3.80 9.14 -5.92
N ALA A 69 -2.61 9.12 -6.51
CA ALA A 69 -1.75 10.28 -6.56
C ALA A 69 -1.36 10.55 -8.02
N ASP A 70 -1.38 11.81 -8.41
CA ASP A 70 -0.74 12.27 -9.64
C ASP A 70 0.70 12.65 -9.29
N ALA A 71 1.67 11.91 -9.81
CA ALA A 71 3.09 12.14 -9.54
C ALA A 71 3.54 13.54 -9.93
N LYS A 72 3.04 14.09 -11.03
CA LYS A 72 3.37 15.45 -11.47
C LYS A 72 2.89 16.51 -10.47
N LEU A 73 1.78 16.25 -9.81
CA LEU A 73 1.16 17.20 -8.88
C LEU A 73 1.66 17.01 -7.45
N HIS A 74 1.93 15.77 -7.06
CA HIS A 74 2.19 15.40 -5.65
C HIS A 74 3.60 14.85 -5.40
N GLY A 75 4.34 14.50 -6.45
CA GLY A 75 5.69 13.96 -6.35
C GLY A 75 5.76 12.55 -5.78
N ILE A 76 4.68 11.78 -5.88
CA ILE A 76 4.57 10.37 -5.54
C ILE A 76 3.33 9.78 -6.19
N SER A 77 3.40 8.53 -6.65
CA SER A 77 2.24 7.79 -7.16
C SER A 77 2.42 6.28 -6.95
N TYR A 78 1.45 5.49 -7.40
CA TYR A 78 1.68 4.08 -7.69
C TYR A 78 2.17 3.94 -9.13
N HIS A 79 2.86 2.85 -9.44
CA HIS A 79 3.27 2.50 -10.80
C HIS A 79 2.04 2.36 -11.71
N GLY A 80 1.05 1.62 -11.28
CA GLY A 80 -0.27 1.60 -11.88
C GLY A 80 -1.12 2.80 -11.45
N ARG A 81 -2.38 2.82 -11.89
CA ARG A 81 -3.26 3.98 -11.65
C ARG A 81 -3.90 4.03 -10.27
N SER A 82 -3.93 2.93 -9.53
CA SER A 82 -4.85 2.82 -8.38
C SER A 82 -4.36 1.94 -7.24
N GLY A 83 -3.09 1.52 -7.21
CA GLY A 83 -2.59 0.60 -6.20
C GLY A 83 -3.33 -0.75 -6.28
N TRP A 84 -3.38 -1.36 -7.45
CA TRP A 84 -3.92 -2.70 -7.64
C TRP A 84 -2.95 -3.75 -7.13
N ALA A 85 -3.41 -4.99 -7.03
CA ALA A 85 -2.55 -6.12 -6.66
C ALA A 85 -1.25 -6.13 -7.49
N ASN A 86 -0.13 -6.45 -6.84
CA ASN A 86 1.23 -6.39 -7.36
C ASN A 86 1.80 -5.00 -7.68
N ASP A 87 1.03 -3.93 -7.49
CA ASP A 87 1.51 -2.57 -7.69
C ASP A 87 2.52 -2.16 -6.60
N TRP A 88 3.21 -1.07 -6.80
CA TRP A 88 4.21 -0.51 -5.88
C TRP A 88 4.15 1.01 -5.87
N VAL A 89 4.77 1.61 -4.89
CA VAL A 89 4.98 3.07 -4.84
C VAL A 89 6.08 3.43 -5.81
N ASP A 90 5.81 4.42 -6.65
CA ASP A 90 6.64 4.83 -7.77
C ASP A 90 6.64 6.37 -7.92
N ASN A 91 7.48 6.89 -8.80
CA ASN A 91 7.57 8.33 -9.09
C ASN A 91 7.74 9.18 -7.80
N TRP A 92 8.48 8.67 -6.84
CA TRP A 92 8.68 9.34 -5.57
C TRP A 92 9.79 10.39 -5.67
N ALA A 93 9.44 11.56 -6.21
CA ALA A 93 10.34 12.64 -6.56
C ALA A 93 10.31 13.83 -5.56
N SER A 94 9.58 13.72 -4.45
CA SER A 94 9.44 14.82 -3.49
C SER A 94 9.70 14.38 -2.06
N THR A 95 10.54 15.11 -1.34
CA THR A 95 10.76 14.93 0.10
C THR A 95 9.55 15.33 0.95
N LYS A 96 8.57 16.04 0.38
CA LYS A 96 7.31 16.39 1.04
C LYS A 96 6.27 15.26 0.95
N ALA A 97 6.45 14.35 0.00
CA ALA A 97 5.56 13.22 -0.21
C ALA A 97 6.07 11.97 0.51
N HIS A 98 5.16 11.11 0.95
CA HIS A 98 5.54 9.87 1.61
C HIS A 98 4.40 8.83 1.59
N PRO A 99 4.73 7.54 1.50
CA PRO A 99 3.78 6.45 1.76
C PRO A 99 3.63 6.23 3.27
N TYR A 100 2.44 5.76 3.69
CA TYR A 100 2.19 5.35 5.07
C TYR A 100 1.13 4.26 5.16
N TRP A 101 1.14 3.52 6.28
CA TRP A 101 0.18 2.45 6.59
C TRP A 101 -0.38 2.67 7.99
N HIS A 102 -1.67 2.34 8.19
CA HIS A 102 -2.27 2.25 9.51
C HIS A 102 -2.00 0.86 10.09
N LEU A 103 -1.45 0.79 11.28
CA LEU A 103 -1.09 -0.44 11.97
C LEU A 103 -1.83 -0.59 13.29
N ASN A 104 -2.04 -1.84 13.69
CA ASN A 104 -2.42 -2.22 15.03
C ASN A 104 -1.41 -3.26 15.55
N ILE A 105 -0.52 -2.84 16.44
CA ILE A 105 0.48 -3.72 17.06
C ILE A 105 -0.24 -4.57 18.10
N VAL A 106 -0.36 -5.87 17.85
CA VAL A 106 -1.06 -6.81 18.75
C VAL A 106 -0.13 -7.47 19.77
N SER A 107 1.19 -7.45 19.51
CA SER A 107 2.19 -7.89 20.47
C SER A 107 3.34 -6.90 20.51
N SER A 108 3.70 -6.41 21.70
CA SER A 108 4.91 -5.62 21.89
C SER A 108 6.16 -6.45 21.62
N GLY A 109 7.25 -5.80 21.26
CA GLY A 109 8.55 -6.42 21.04
C GLY A 109 9.38 -5.72 19.98
N ASP A 110 10.49 -6.32 19.63
CA ASP A 110 11.44 -5.83 18.65
C ASP A 110 11.09 -6.35 17.26
N TYR A 111 11.07 -5.47 16.29
CA TYR A 111 10.75 -5.77 14.90
C TYR A 111 11.86 -5.27 13.99
N ARG A 112 12.46 -6.20 13.25
CA ARG A 112 13.39 -5.86 12.18
C ARG A 112 12.61 -5.33 10.99
N VAL A 113 13.07 -4.21 10.43
CA VAL A 113 12.45 -3.50 9.30
C VAL A 113 13.29 -3.72 8.05
N VAL A 114 12.65 -4.25 7.00
CA VAL A 114 13.29 -4.47 5.69
C VAL A 114 12.40 -3.90 4.60
N LEU A 115 12.95 -3.07 3.73
CA LEU A 115 12.27 -2.53 2.56
C LEU A 115 12.56 -3.41 1.34
N LYS A 116 11.53 -3.74 0.56
CA LYS A 116 11.65 -4.32 -0.77
C LYS A 116 11.58 -3.19 -1.80
N TYR A 117 12.66 -3.03 -2.58
CA TYR A 117 12.84 -1.85 -3.42
C TYR A 117 13.45 -2.17 -4.78
N ALA A 118 13.30 -1.22 -5.69
CA ALA A 118 14.15 -1.07 -6.87
C ALA A 118 14.66 0.37 -6.92
N CYS A 119 15.85 0.55 -7.50
CA CYS A 119 16.50 1.86 -7.60
C CYS A 119 17.45 1.86 -8.79
N ALA A 120 17.29 2.81 -9.67
CA ALA A 120 18.25 3.01 -10.77
C ALA A 120 19.59 3.51 -10.24
N GLU A 121 20.66 3.29 -10.98
CA GLU A 121 22.01 3.72 -10.58
C GLU A 121 22.10 5.24 -10.38
N ALA A 122 21.38 6.00 -11.20
CA ALA A 122 21.32 7.46 -11.13
C ALA A 122 20.60 8.00 -9.88
N ASP A 123 19.78 7.18 -9.21
CA ASP A 123 18.98 7.56 -8.05
C ASP A 123 19.56 7.06 -6.72
N VAL A 124 20.70 6.36 -6.77
CA VAL A 124 21.42 5.89 -5.58
C VAL A 124 21.86 7.08 -4.72
N GLY A 125 21.75 6.93 -3.42
CA GLY A 125 22.16 7.95 -2.45
C GLY A 125 21.00 8.59 -1.70
N SER A 126 19.75 8.25 -2.03
CA SER A 126 18.58 8.73 -1.29
C SER A 126 18.69 8.38 0.19
N LEU A 127 18.41 9.36 1.06
CA LEU A 127 18.34 9.19 2.50
C LEU A 127 16.88 9.07 2.91
N LEU A 128 16.54 7.97 3.54
CA LEU A 128 15.18 7.66 3.98
C LEU A 128 15.11 7.63 5.50
N ARG A 129 13.90 7.90 6.03
CA ARG A 129 13.56 7.71 7.44
C ARG A 129 12.27 6.89 7.53
N VAL A 130 12.33 5.77 8.26
CA VAL A 130 11.15 5.01 8.67
C VAL A 130 10.73 5.50 10.05
N GLU A 131 9.47 5.86 10.22
CA GLU A 131 8.88 6.35 11.46
C GLU A 131 7.74 5.42 11.86
N VAL A 132 7.75 4.85 13.06
CA VAL A 132 6.68 3.96 13.57
C VAL A 132 6.71 3.89 15.10
N GLY A 133 5.55 4.02 15.75
CA GLY A 133 5.43 3.81 17.21
C GLY A 133 6.24 4.78 18.07
N GLY A 134 6.62 5.95 17.55
CA GLY A 134 7.52 6.89 18.23
C GLY A 134 9.00 6.65 17.93
N GLU A 135 9.37 5.51 17.35
CA GLU A 135 10.72 5.17 16.91
C GLU A 135 11.01 5.69 15.50
N SER A 136 12.28 5.86 15.18
CA SER A 136 12.71 6.21 13.82
C SER A 136 14.05 5.56 13.48
N LEU A 137 14.16 5.13 12.21
CA LEU A 137 15.39 4.58 11.63
C LEU A 137 15.75 5.39 10.38
N GLU A 138 17.00 5.78 10.26
CA GLU A 138 17.52 6.39 9.03
C GLU A 138 18.36 5.38 8.26
N LEU A 139 18.17 5.36 6.95
CA LEU A 139 18.89 4.45 6.07
C LEU A 139 19.17 5.13 4.73
N LYS A 140 20.30 4.76 4.14
CA LYS A 140 20.71 5.24 2.82
C LYS A 140 20.50 4.15 1.78
N VAL A 141 19.96 4.51 0.65
CA VAL A 141 19.95 3.64 -0.53
C VAL A 141 21.36 3.66 -1.12
N ASP A 142 22.18 2.70 -0.75
CA ASP A 142 23.62 2.66 -1.05
C ASP A 142 23.95 1.84 -2.31
N LYS A 143 23.00 1.10 -2.84
CA LYS A 143 23.18 0.23 -4.00
C LYS A 143 22.00 0.31 -4.96
N PRO A 144 22.25 0.28 -6.26
CA PRO A 144 21.18 0.12 -7.24
C PRO A 144 20.61 -1.30 -7.17
N PHE A 145 19.36 -1.44 -7.54
CA PHE A 145 18.73 -2.72 -7.80
C PHE A 145 17.82 -2.58 -9.00
N LEU A 146 18.25 -3.14 -10.14
CA LEU A 146 17.46 -3.16 -11.37
C LEU A 146 16.57 -4.41 -11.39
N PRO A 147 15.25 -4.23 -11.34
CA PRO A 147 14.33 -5.36 -11.28
C PRO A 147 14.26 -6.10 -12.62
N VAL A 148 14.09 -7.40 -12.54
CA VAL A 148 13.81 -8.25 -13.69
C VAL A 148 12.34 -8.62 -13.66
N THR A 149 11.63 -8.38 -14.76
CA THR A 149 10.23 -8.80 -14.90
C THR A 149 10.16 -10.33 -15.00
N ILE A 150 9.29 -10.91 -14.19
CA ILE A 150 9.00 -12.35 -14.19
C ILE A 150 7.89 -12.58 -15.22
N PRO A 151 8.11 -13.42 -16.25
CA PRO A 151 7.09 -13.70 -17.25
C PRO A 151 5.85 -14.31 -16.62
N SER A 152 4.67 -13.81 -16.98
CA SER A 152 3.40 -14.41 -16.56
C SER A 152 3.19 -15.75 -17.27
N PRO A 153 2.81 -16.81 -16.55
CA PRO A 153 2.43 -18.08 -17.17
C PRO A 153 0.99 -18.07 -17.73
N ASP A 154 0.27 -16.98 -17.56
CA ASP A 154 -1.13 -16.86 -17.94
C ASP A 154 -1.32 -16.84 -19.45
N ARG A 155 -2.38 -17.49 -19.93
CA ARG A 155 -2.76 -17.48 -21.36
C ARG A 155 -3.37 -16.15 -21.82
N ILE A 156 -3.80 -15.33 -20.88
CA ILE A 156 -4.48 -14.06 -21.15
C ILE A 156 -3.59 -12.97 -20.58
N ASP A 157 -3.26 -11.99 -21.42
CA ASP A 157 -2.51 -10.83 -21.00
C ASP A 157 -3.30 -10.05 -19.94
N ARG A 158 -2.70 -9.90 -18.78
CA ARG A 158 -3.24 -9.09 -17.71
C ARG A 158 -2.73 -7.66 -17.83
N LYS A 159 -3.61 -6.71 -17.53
CA LYS A 159 -3.26 -5.28 -17.46
C LYS A 159 -2.81 -4.85 -16.04
N GLU A 160 -2.52 -5.81 -15.20
CA GLU A 160 -2.02 -5.60 -13.84
C GLU A 160 -0.52 -5.28 -13.87
N ALA A 161 0.00 -4.75 -12.78
CA ALA A 161 1.43 -4.53 -12.64
C ALA A 161 2.18 -5.87 -12.76
N PRO A 162 3.27 -5.95 -13.55
CA PRO A 162 3.99 -7.21 -13.75
C PRO A 162 4.67 -7.65 -12.46
N GLU A 163 4.80 -8.95 -12.27
CA GLU A 163 5.70 -9.47 -11.25
C GLU A 163 7.15 -9.16 -11.61
N ARG A 164 7.93 -8.75 -10.60
CA ARG A 164 9.33 -8.35 -10.75
C ARG A 164 10.15 -8.87 -9.57
N THR A 165 11.45 -8.99 -9.75
CA THR A 165 12.39 -9.19 -8.64
C THR A 165 12.59 -7.89 -7.88
N TRP A 166 12.90 -7.98 -6.56
CA TRP A 166 13.07 -6.83 -5.69
C TRP A 166 14.30 -6.98 -4.80
N GLY A 167 15.03 -5.90 -4.63
CA GLY A 167 16.11 -5.80 -3.68
C GLY A 167 15.61 -5.77 -2.24
N SER A 168 16.53 -5.96 -1.29
CA SER A 168 16.25 -5.84 0.14
C SER A 168 17.17 -4.79 0.75
N LEU A 169 16.58 -3.80 1.41
CA LEU A 169 17.28 -2.75 2.14
C LEU A 169 16.93 -2.86 3.62
N HIS A 170 17.91 -3.17 4.45
CA HIS A 170 17.74 -3.35 5.89
C HIS A 170 17.79 -2.00 6.60
N ALA A 171 16.69 -1.60 7.24
CA ALA A 171 16.60 -0.32 7.95
C ALA A 171 17.11 -0.40 9.40
N GLY A 172 16.95 -1.56 10.04
CA GLY A 172 17.30 -1.76 11.45
C GLY A 172 16.18 -2.45 12.23
N THR A 173 16.17 -2.26 13.53
CA THR A 173 15.19 -2.82 14.46
C THR A 173 14.50 -1.68 15.22
N VAL A 174 13.19 -1.79 15.42
CA VAL A 174 12.38 -0.87 16.24
C VAL A 174 11.69 -1.64 17.35
N SER A 175 11.57 -1.03 18.51
CA SER A 175 10.78 -1.58 19.63
C SER A 175 9.38 -1.00 19.59
N LEU A 176 8.37 -1.84 19.44
CA LEU A 176 6.98 -1.42 19.27
C LEU A 176 6.12 -1.87 20.45
N ASP A 177 5.31 -0.96 20.97
CA ASP A 177 4.29 -1.25 21.97
C ASP A 177 2.95 -1.58 21.33
N LYS A 178 2.10 -2.35 22.08
CA LYS A 178 0.73 -2.64 21.66
C LYS A 178 -0.07 -1.36 21.45
N GLY A 179 -0.84 -1.34 20.37
CA GLY A 179 -1.74 -0.24 20.08
C GLY A 179 -1.78 0.15 18.61
N LYS A 180 -2.62 1.14 18.31
CA LYS A 180 -2.74 1.70 16.97
C LYS A 180 -1.64 2.72 16.71
N THR A 181 -1.01 2.63 15.55
CA THR A 181 0.03 3.55 15.10
C THR A 181 0.02 3.67 13.58
N GLN A 182 0.95 4.45 13.04
CA GLN A 182 1.23 4.52 11.61
C GLN A 182 2.71 4.22 11.38
N LEU A 183 3.01 3.47 10.32
CA LEU A 183 4.36 3.44 9.75
C LEU A 183 4.39 4.40 8.58
N LYS A 184 5.40 5.28 8.54
CA LYS A 184 5.65 6.24 7.46
C LYS A 184 7.08 6.06 6.97
N ILE A 185 7.28 6.24 5.68
CA ILE A 185 8.64 6.32 5.12
C ILE A 185 8.79 7.67 4.46
N ARG A 186 9.73 8.48 4.94
CA ARG A 186 10.04 9.79 4.38
C ARG A 186 11.36 9.74 3.61
N ALA A 187 11.39 10.38 2.46
CA ALA A 187 12.66 10.72 1.83
C ALA A 187 13.17 12.04 2.42
N LEU A 188 14.32 12.02 3.07
CA LEU A 188 14.97 13.20 3.62
C LEU A 188 15.81 13.91 2.57
N GLN A 189 16.37 13.12 1.64
CA GLN A 189 17.16 13.59 0.51
C GLN A 189 16.93 12.69 -0.69
N ILE A 190 16.80 13.29 -1.87
CA ILE A 190 16.66 12.62 -3.16
C ILE A 190 17.71 13.23 -4.09
N PRO A 191 18.85 12.57 -4.31
CA PRO A 191 19.92 13.12 -5.16
C PRO A 191 19.64 12.98 -6.65
N GLY A 192 18.83 11.99 -7.04
CA GLY A 192 18.45 11.70 -8.42
C GLY A 192 17.07 12.23 -8.79
N THR A 193 16.36 11.51 -9.62
CA THR A 193 15.03 11.86 -10.10
C THR A 193 13.93 11.38 -9.16
N GLU A 194 14.18 10.29 -8.44
CA GLU A 194 13.25 9.71 -7.45
C GLU A 194 14.01 9.06 -6.28
N ALA A 195 13.30 8.82 -5.19
CA ALA A 195 13.90 8.19 -4.01
C ALA A 195 14.22 6.71 -4.25
N LEU A 196 13.23 5.97 -4.67
CA LEU A 196 13.24 4.56 -5.09
C LEU A 196 11.83 4.12 -5.48
N GLU A 197 11.70 2.97 -6.13
CA GLU A 197 10.45 2.22 -6.21
C GLU A 197 10.31 1.36 -4.95
N LEU A 198 9.17 1.46 -4.24
CA LEU A 198 8.93 0.71 -3.00
C LEU A 198 7.84 -0.34 -3.18
N LYS A 199 8.23 -1.61 -3.17
CA LYS A 199 7.31 -2.75 -3.27
C LYS A 199 6.59 -3.03 -1.97
N ALA A 200 7.33 -3.12 -0.87
CA ALA A 200 6.79 -3.50 0.43
C ALA A 200 7.74 -3.12 1.58
N VAL A 201 7.17 -3.10 2.79
CA VAL A 201 7.93 -3.08 4.05
C VAL A 201 7.63 -4.35 4.82
N HIS A 202 8.67 -5.06 5.22
CA HIS A 202 8.58 -6.25 6.04
C HIS A 202 8.87 -5.88 7.49
N LEU A 203 7.95 -6.19 8.39
CA LEU A 203 8.13 -6.13 9.84
C LEU A 203 8.28 -7.55 10.35
N ILE A 204 9.49 -7.90 10.83
CA ILE A 204 9.86 -9.26 11.24
C ILE A 204 10.14 -9.26 12.72
N ARG A 205 9.26 -9.89 13.50
CA ARG A 205 9.40 -9.98 14.95
C ARG A 205 10.65 -10.76 15.34
N GLN A 206 11.43 -10.17 16.23
CA GLN A 206 12.58 -10.85 16.85
C GLN A 206 12.09 -11.61 18.08
N ARG A 207 12.44 -12.88 18.21
CA ARG A 207 12.12 -13.73 19.37
C ARG A 207 13.29 -13.78 20.34
#